data_0432500da30611567f91f4d44205e9f9
#
_entry.id   0432500da30611567f91f4d44205e9f9
#
_cell.length_a   1.000
_cell.length_b   1.000
_cell.length_c   1.000
_cell.angle_alpha   90.00
_cell.angle_beta   90.00
_cell.angle_gamma   90.00
#
_symmetry.space_group_name_H-M   'P 1'
#
loop_
_entity.id
_entity.type
_entity.pdbx_description
1 polymer ?
#
loop_
_entity_poly.entity_id
_entity_poly.type
_entity_poly.pdbx_seq_one_letter_code
_entity_poly.pdbx_strand_id
1 'polypeptide(L)'
;RGIEEAVRSSGLAAGATDGGLSRGLAGISGQTLVVNDPAQVRSAPEKLMVTAFPGLQPPTLITWDRAAIDAFRAKHGDVVLKPLHGAAGSGVVRLKADDPNLEALIEIHASGSRDPLVIQKFIPAVSAGDKRIILIDGEPVGAINRVPAKDQVRSNLRVGGTAAPVELTARDREICAAIGPTLRERGLLFVGIDVIGDYLTEINVTSP
;
A
#
# COMPACT_ATOMS: atom_id res chain seq x y z
N ARG A 1 19.94 16.74 -2.22
CA ARG A 1 21.43 16.63 -2.35
C ARG A 1 22.01 15.73 -1.26
N GLY A 2 21.60 15.84 0.02
CA GLY A 2 22.22 15.08 1.12
C GLY A 2 21.99 13.56 1.07
N ILE A 3 20.82 13.08 0.68
CA ILE A 3 20.50 11.64 0.62
C ILE A 3 21.22 10.96 -0.53
N GLU A 4 21.29 11.58 -1.72
CA GLU A 4 22.02 11.04 -2.86
C GLU A 4 23.52 10.93 -2.59
N GLU A 5 24.09 11.88 -1.86
CA GLU A 5 25.51 11.90 -1.51
C GLU A 5 25.84 10.86 -0.42
N ALA A 6 24.94 10.67 0.55
CA ALA A 6 25.05 9.61 1.56
C ALA A 6 24.95 8.20 0.94
N VAL A 7 24.05 8.00 -0.03
CA VAL A 7 23.90 6.74 -0.76
C VAL A 7 25.14 6.46 -1.62
N ARG A 8 25.73 7.45 -2.28
CA ARG A 8 26.97 7.30 -3.05
C ARG A 8 28.17 6.96 -2.17
N SER A 9 28.28 7.59 -1.00
CA SER A 9 29.37 7.33 -0.05
C SER A 9 29.29 5.97 0.63
N SER A 10 28.09 5.38 0.71
CA SER A 10 27.87 4.04 1.27
C SER A 10 28.18 2.89 0.30
N GLY A 11 28.60 3.16 -0.95
CA GLY A 11 28.90 2.14 -1.94
C GLY A 11 27.70 1.37 -2.48
N LEU A 12 26.49 1.85 -2.25
CA LEU A 12 25.26 1.25 -2.77
C LEU A 12 25.08 1.61 -4.25
N ALA A 13 25.10 0.61 -5.12
CA ALA A 13 24.90 0.78 -6.56
C ALA A 13 23.47 1.30 -6.88
N ALA A 14 23.38 2.14 -7.89
CA ALA A 14 22.08 2.54 -8.46
C ALA A 14 21.34 1.27 -8.94
N GLY A 15 20.23 0.94 -8.27
CA GLY A 15 19.46 -0.29 -8.50
C GLY A 15 19.25 -1.17 -7.26
N ALA A 16 19.66 -0.68 -6.09
CA ALA A 16 19.37 -1.37 -4.82
C ALA A 16 17.85 -1.51 -4.62
N THR A 17 17.41 -2.74 -4.31
CA THR A 17 16.04 -2.99 -3.84
C THR A 17 15.79 -2.22 -2.54
N ASP A 18 14.53 -1.92 -2.20
CA ASP A 18 14.15 -1.22 -0.95
C ASP A 18 14.90 -1.77 0.29
N GLY A 19 15.09 -3.08 0.34
CA GLY A 19 15.84 -3.72 1.44
C GLY A 19 17.32 -3.36 1.48
N GLY A 20 17.98 -3.13 0.34
CA GLY A 20 19.37 -2.71 0.26
C GLY A 20 19.55 -1.25 0.70
N LEU A 21 18.68 -0.37 0.24
CA LEU A 21 18.66 1.04 0.63
C LEU A 21 18.42 1.19 2.14
N SER A 22 17.41 0.49 2.68
CA SER A 22 17.09 0.52 4.11
C SER A 22 18.26 0.05 4.99
N ARG A 23 19.05 -0.94 4.56
CA ARG A 23 20.25 -1.39 5.29
C ARG A 23 21.35 -0.33 5.29
N GLY A 24 21.58 0.34 4.14
CA GLY A 24 22.55 1.43 4.06
C GLY A 24 22.18 2.59 4.97
N LEU A 25 20.91 2.99 4.97
CA LEU A 25 20.40 4.06 5.83
C LEU A 25 20.48 3.72 7.33
N ALA A 26 20.27 2.45 7.71
CA ALA A 26 20.43 2.00 9.09
C ALA A 26 21.86 2.23 9.62
N GLY A 27 22.88 2.11 8.76
CA GLY A 27 24.28 2.33 9.13
C GLY A 27 24.62 3.79 9.45
N ILE A 28 23.83 4.75 8.98
CA ILE A 28 24.07 6.19 9.20
C ILE A 28 23.07 6.86 10.16
N SER A 29 22.05 6.13 10.60
CA SER A 29 20.96 6.67 11.44
C SER A 29 21.44 7.23 12.79
N GLY A 30 22.58 6.75 13.32
CA GLY A 30 23.17 7.27 14.55
C GLY A 30 23.86 8.64 14.39
N GLN A 31 24.08 9.11 13.16
CA GLN A 31 24.81 10.36 12.86
C GLN A 31 23.93 11.38 12.14
N THR A 32 22.83 10.95 11.59
CA THR A 32 21.92 11.78 10.77
C THR A 32 20.49 11.37 11.04
N LEU A 33 19.58 12.35 11.10
CA LEU A 33 18.15 12.07 11.16
C LEU A 33 17.73 11.38 9.85
N VAL A 34 17.31 10.13 9.95
CA VAL A 34 16.77 9.36 8.85
C VAL A 34 15.26 9.16 9.07
N VAL A 35 14.46 9.64 8.15
CA VAL A 35 13.00 9.48 8.14
C VAL A 35 12.62 8.63 6.93
N ASN A 36 11.96 7.51 7.12
CA ASN A 36 11.51 6.81 8.35
C ASN A 36 12.62 5.92 8.92
N ASP A 37 12.38 5.32 10.11
CA ASP A 37 13.29 4.32 10.68
C ASP A 37 13.52 3.16 9.67
N PRO A 38 14.76 2.91 9.25
CA PRO A 38 15.04 1.95 8.17
C PRO A 38 14.71 0.50 8.54
N ALA A 39 14.78 0.14 9.82
CA ALA A 39 14.44 -1.21 10.29
C ALA A 39 12.92 -1.40 10.24
N GLN A 40 12.17 -0.38 10.60
CA GLN A 40 10.72 -0.39 10.58
C GLN A 40 10.16 -0.34 9.15
N VAL A 41 10.80 0.40 8.23
CA VAL A 41 10.44 0.38 6.80
C VAL A 41 10.49 -1.04 6.23
N ARG A 42 11.57 -1.80 6.52
CA ARG A 42 11.67 -3.20 6.09
C ARG A 42 10.57 -4.10 6.64
N SER A 43 10.07 -3.78 7.83
CA SER A 43 9.07 -4.57 8.54
C SER A 43 7.64 -4.08 8.31
N ALA A 44 7.45 -3.12 7.39
CA ALA A 44 6.16 -2.49 7.10
C ALA A 44 5.79 -2.57 5.60
N PRO A 45 5.68 -3.77 4.99
CA PRO A 45 5.18 -3.87 3.62
C PRO A 45 3.78 -3.27 3.54
N GLU A 46 3.56 -2.37 2.58
CA GLU A 46 2.39 -1.49 2.47
C GLU A 46 1.03 -2.20 2.56
N LYS A 47 0.92 -3.40 1.98
CA LYS A 47 -0.32 -4.19 1.95
C LYS A 47 -0.45 -5.15 3.14
N LEU A 48 0.65 -5.47 3.84
CA LEU A 48 0.63 -6.29 5.04
C LEU A 48 0.38 -5.45 6.29
N MET A 49 0.96 -4.27 6.37
CA MET A 49 0.85 -3.44 7.57
C MET A 49 -0.59 -3.08 7.91
N VAL A 50 -1.48 -2.93 6.91
CA VAL A 50 -2.91 -2.70 7.15
C VAL A 50 -3.60 -3.82 7.91
N THR A 51 -3.09 -5.06 7.84
CA THR A 51 -3.68 -6.20 8.55
C THR A 51 -3.54 -6.12 10.07
N ALA A 52 -2.63 -5.29 10.56
CA ALA A 52 -2.49 -5.01 11.99
C ALA A 52 -3.66 -4.18 12.55
N PHE A 53 -4.52 -3.61 11.69
CA PHE A 53 -5.63 -2.76 12.08
C PHE A 53 -6.99 -3.37 11.68
N PRO A 54 -7.44 -4.43 12.38
CA PRO A 54 -8.71 -5.07 12.08
C PRO A 54 -9.87 -4.08 12.19
N GLY A 55 -10.83 -4.16 11.27
CA GLY A 55 -11.98 -3.25 11.20
C GLY A 55 -11.73 -1.95 10.43
N LEU A 56 -10.48 -1.59 10.13
CA LEU A 56 -10.19 -0.43 9.27
C LEU A 56 -10.03 -0.82 7.80
N GLN A 57 -9.59 -2.05 7.53
CA GLN A 57 -9.39 -2.56 6.17
C GLN A 57 -10.65 -3.25 5.62
N PRO A 58 -10.83 -3.32 4.29
CA PRO A 58 -11.87 -4.19 3.73
C PRO A 58 -11.53 -5.66 3.99
N PRO A 59 -12.50 -6.57 3.88
CA PRO A 59 -12.21 -8.00 3.92
C PRO A 59 -11.03 -8.35 3.01
N THR A 60 -9.99 -8.95 3.58
CA THR A 60 -8.72 -9.23 2.91
C THR A 60 -8.28 -10.65 3.26
N LEU A 61 -7.78 -11.37 2.27
CA LEU A 61 -7.18 -12.70 2.39
C LEU A 61 -5.79 -12.64 1.75
N ILE A 62 -4.79 -13.20 2.42
CA ILE A 62 -3.42 -13.32 1.90
C ILE A 62 -3.08 -14.80 1.87
N THR A 63 -2.96 -15.38 0.68
CA THR A 63 -2.84 -16.82 0.53
C THR A 63 -2.30 -17.24 -0.84
N TRP A 64 -1.82 -18.49 -0.90
CA TRP A 64 -1.58 -19.29 -2.11
C TRP A 64 -2.71 -20.28 -2.37
N ASP A 65 -3.51 -20.58 -1.34
CA ASP A 65 -4.50 -21.65 -1.40
C ASP A 65 -5.67 -21.27 -2.31
N ARG A 66 -5.79 -21.97 -3.42
CA ARG A 66 -6.85 -21.79 -4.39
C ARG A 66 -8.23 -21.99 -3.78
N ALA A 67 -8.43 -22.99 -2.94
CA ALA A 67 -9.72 -23.26 -2.34
C ALA A 67 -10.15 -22.14 -1.39
N ALA A 68 -9.20 -21.56 -0.66
CA ALA A 68 -9.45 -20.38 0.17
C ALA A 68 -9.81 -19.14 -0.66
N ILE A 69 -9.21 -18.96 -1.84
CA ILE A 69 -9.55 -17.85 -2.76
C ILE A 69 -10.97 -18.03 -3.29
N ASP A 70 -11.35 -19.23 -3.72
CA ASP A 70 -12.70 -19.50 -4.22
C ASP A 70 -13.76 -19.30 -3.14
N ALA A 71 -13.51 -19.77 -1.91
CA ALA A 71 -14.38 -19.54 -0.77
C ALA A 71 -14.53 -18.04 -0.43
N PHE A 72 -13.44 -17.29 -0.51
CA PHE A 72 -13.46 -15.86 -0.29
C PHE A 72 -14.28 -15.11 -1.35
N ARG A 73 -14.12 -15.46 -2.64
CA ARG A 73 -14.92 -14.90 -3.73
C ARG A 73 -16.41 -15.25 -3.60
N ALA A 74 -16.71 -16.49 -3.28
CA ALA A 74 -18.10 -16.93 -3.05
C ALA A 74 -18.78 -16.11 -1.94
N LYS A 75 -18.02 -15.75 -0.89
CA LYS A 75 -18.52 -14.96 0.24
C LYS A 75 -18.64 -13.47 -0.05
N HIS A 76 -17.69 -12.90 -0.80
CA HIS A 76 -17.55 -11.46 -0.92
C HIS A 76 -17.87 -10.88 -2.31
N GLY A 77 -18.09 -11.74 -3.31
CA GLY A 77 -18.37 -11.34 -4.70
C GLY A 77 -17.12 -10.88 -5.43
N ASP A 78 -17.21 -9.73 -6.08
CA ASP A 78 -16.07 -9.13 -6.80
C ASP A 78 -14.88 -8.86 -5.85
N VAL A 79 -13.69 -9.18 -6.32
CA VAL A 79 -12.45 -9.00 -5.58
C VAL A 79 -11.40 -8.26 -6.40
N VAL A 80 -10.40 -7.72 -5.72
CA VAL A 80 -9.17 -7.20 -6.32
C VAL A 80 -8.03 -8.14 -5.95
N LEU A 81 -7.34 -8.63 -6.95
CA LEU A 81 -6.09 -9.38 -6.83
C LEU A 81 -4.93 -8.39 -6.87
N LYS A 82 -3.99 -8.52 -5.93
CA LYS A 82 -2.81 -7.65 -5.84
C LYS A 82 -1.57 -8.50 -5.56
N PRO A 83 -0.44 -8.29 -6.23
CA PRO A 83 0.84 -8.80 -5.76
C PRO A 83 1.13 -8.25 -4.36
N LEU A 84 1.72 -9.06 -3.48
CA LEU A 84 2.10 -8.62 -2.13
C LEU A 84 3.09 -7.47 -2.20
N HIS A 85 4.10 -7.61 -3.05
CA HIS A 85 5.09 -6.60 -3.36
C HIS A 85 4.80 -5.95 -4.71
N GLY A 86 5.15 -4.69 -4.88
CA GLY A 86 4.92 -3.92 -6.09
C GLY A 86 4.23 -2.59 -5.79
N ALA A 87 4.50 -1.60 -6.61
CA ALA A 87 4.04 -0.23 -6.42
C ALA A 87 3.22 0.26 -7.63
N ALA A 88 2.58 1.41 -7.46
CA ALA A 88 1.88 2.15 -8.51
C ALA A 88 0.76 1.37 -9.24
N GLY A 89 0.11 0.43 -8.55
CA GLY A 89 -0.99 -0.37 -9.11
C GLY A 89 -0.55 -1.44 -10.11
N SER A 90 0.74 -1.76 -10.18
CA SER A 90 1.25 -2.84 -11.03
C SER A 90 0.67 -4.19 -10.58
N GLY A 91 0.15 -4.99 -11.53
CA GLY A 91 -0.43 -6.30 -11.25
C GLY A 91 -1.75 -6.28 -10.46
N VAL A 92 -2.35 -5.11 -10.25
CA VAL A 92 -3.67 -4.99 -9.60
C VAL A 92 -4.75 -5.27 -10.62
N VAL A 93 -5.56 -6.31 -10.37
CA VAL A 93 -6.62 -6.77 -11.27
C VAL A 93 -7.93 -6.94 -10.50
N ARG A 94 -9.02 -6.35 -11.00
CA ARG A 94 -10.37 -6.66 -10.52
C ARG A 94 -10.85 -7.93 -11.18
N LEU A 95 -11.35 -8.85 -10.38
CA LEU A 95 -12.06 -10.05 -10.81
C LEU A 95 -13.52 -9.99 -10.38
N LYS A 96 -14.43 -10.20 -11.31
CA LYS A 96 -15.83 -10.41 -10.99
C LYS A 96 -16.01 -11.75 -10.27
N ALA A 97 -17.13 -11.89 -9.58
CA ALA A 97 -17.43 -13.10 -8.80
C ALA A 97 -17.30 -14.40 -9.63
N ASP A 98 -17.67 -14.35 -10.91
CA ASP A 98 -17.70 -15.46 -11.85
C ASP A 98 -16.60 -15.38 -12.93
N ASP A 99 -15.61 -14.53 -12.75
CA ASP A 99 -14.54 -14.34 -13.75
C ASP A 99 -13.76 -15.65 -13.96
N PRO A 100 -13.68 -16.16 -15.20
CA PRO A 100 -12.99 -17.42 -15.49
C PRO A 100 -11.46 -17.30 -15.50
N ASN A 101 -10.92 -16.08 -15.48
CA ASN A 101 -9.47 -15.86 -15.65
C ASN A 101 -8.68 -16.03 -14.33
N LEU A 102 -9.32 -16.38 -13.21
CA LEU A 102 -8.64 -16.49 -11.93
C LEU A 102 -7.44 -17.46 -12.00
N GLU A 103 -7.62 -18.63 -12.64
CA GLU A 103 -6.55 -19.62 -12.75
C GLU A 103 -5.35 -19.06 -13.48
N ALA A 104 -5.56 -18.49 -14.66
CA ALA A 104 -4.49 -17.91 -15.47
C ALA A 104 -3.75 -16.80 -14.73
N LEU A 105 -4.45 -15.98 -13.93
CA LEU A 105 -3.82 -14.91 -13.14
C LEU A 105 -2.99 -15.46 -11.99
N ILE A 106 -3.44 -16.53 -11.33
CA ILE A 106 -2.66 -17.22 -10.30
C ILE A 106 -1.38 -17.81 -10.92
N GLU A 107 -1.48 -18.49 -12.06
CA GLU A 107 -0.34 -19.06 -12.78
C GLU A 107 0.67 -17.99 -13.21
N ILE A 108 0.20 -16.89 -13.78
CA ILE A 108 1.05 -15.76 -14.16
C ILE A 108 1.80 -15.22 -12.95
N HIS A 109 1.10 -15.04 -11.82
CA HIS A 109 1.74 -14.58 -10.59
C HIS A 109 2.77 -15.58 -10.09
N ALA A 110 2.41 -16.85 -10.01
CA ALA A 110 3.30 -17.92 -9.54
C ALA A 110 4.55 -18.10 -10.41
N SER A 111 4.47 -17.78 -11.71
CA SER A 111 5.64 -17.82 -12.61
C SER A 111 6.66 -16.72 -12.33
N GLY A 112 6.23 -15.60 -11.75
CA GLY A 112 7.06 -14.42 -11.50
C GLY A 112 7.43 -14.17 -10.04
N SER A 113 6.72 -14.77 -9.09
CA SER A 113 6.94 -14.57 -7.66
C SER A 113 6.55 -15.80 -6.85
N ARG A 114 7.25 -15.96 -5.70
CA ARG A 114 6.88 -16.94 -4.66
C ARG A 114 6.08 -16.32 -3.51
N ASP A 115 5.72 -15.05 -3.62
CA ASP A 115 4.96 -14.36 -2.58
C ASP A 115 3.47 -14.68 -2.69
N PRO A 116 2.73 -14.77 -1.58
CA PRO A 116 1.30 -14.97 -1.62
C PRO A 116 0.59 -13.80 -2.31
N LEU A 117 -0.58 -14.06 -2.85
CA LEU A 117 -1.47 -13.04 -3.38
C LEU A 117 -2.27 -12.39 -2.26
N VAL A 118 -2.49 -11.10 -2.40
CA VAL A 118 -3.47 -10.35 -1.61
C VAL A 118 -4.78 -10.32 -2.38
N ILE A 119 -5.81 -10.93 -1.83
CA ILE A 119 -7.18 -10.94 -2.37
C ILE A 119 -8.03 -10.06 -1.46
N GLN A 120 -8.59 -9.00 -1.99
CA GLN A 120 -9.34 -8.02 -1.23
C GLN A 120 -10.72 -7.82 -1.85
N LYS A 121 -11.76 -7.72 -1.01
CA LYS A 121 -13.11 -7.38 -1.49
C LYS A 121 -13.04 -6.10 -2.31
N PHE A 122 -13.64 -6.11 -3.50
CA PHE A 122 -13.74 -4.90 -4.33
C PHE A 122 -14.62 -3.85 -3.66
N ILE A 123 -14.14 -2.62 -3.63
CA ILE A 123 -14.84 -1.47 -3.05
C ILE A 123 -15.32 -0.58 -4.20
N PRO A 124 -16.62 -0.55 -4.51
CA PRO A 124 -17.16 0.25 -5.62
C PRO A 124 -16.85 1.75 -5.50
N ALA A 125 -16.69 2.25 -4.29
CA ALA A 125 -16.36 3.66 -4.02
C ALA A 125 -15.04 4.12 -4.66
N VAL A 126 -14.19 3.20 -5.14
CA VAL A 126 -12.96 3.55 -5.89
C VAL A 126 -13.27 4.41 -7.13
N SER A 127 -14.45 4.28 -7.72
CA SER A 127 -14.87 5.13 -8.85
C SER A 127 -14.99 6.61 -8.50
N ALA A 128 -15.27 6.93 -7.23
CA ALA A 128 -15.30 8.31 -6.71
C ALA A 128 -13.90 8.78 -6.27
N GLY A 129 -12.95 7.89 -6.19
CA GLY A 129 -11.55 8.18 -5.88
C GLY A 129 -10.96 7.28 -4.81
N ASP A 130 -9.67 7.41 -4.68
CA ASP A 130 -8.79 6.79 -3.72
C ASP A 130 -7.99 7.92 -3.06
N LYS A 131 -8.27 8.19 -1.78
CA LYS A 131 -7.61 9.27 -1.07
C LYS A 131 -6.21 8.85 -0.63
N ARG A 132 -5.20 9.66 -0.99
CA ARG A 132 -3.90 9.62 -0.34
C ARG A 132 -3.89 10.66 0.77
N ILE A 133 -3.76 10.22 2.02
CA ILE A 133 -3.66 11.08 3.19
C ILE A 133 -2.22 11.02 3.68
N ILE A 134 -1.59 12.17 3.85
CA ILE A 134 -0.23 12.28 4.37
C ILE A 134 -0.29 12.48 5.89
N LEU A 135 0.47 11.65 6.60
CA LEU A 135 0.67 11.77 8.04
C LEU A 135 2.13 12.15 8.34
N ILE A 136 2.28 13.09 9.25
CA ILE A 136 3.57 13.44 9.86
C ILE A 136 3.43 13.20 11.35
N ASP A 137 4.35 12.43 11.92
CA ASP A 137 4.33 12.03 13.32
C ASP A 137 2.95 11.49 13.77
N GLY A 138 2.34 10.67 12.90
CA GLY A 138 1.04 10.05 13.13
C GLY A 138 -0.18 10.97 13.01
N GLU A 139 0.01 12.26 12.68
CA GLU A 139 -1.08 13.23 12.52
C GLU A 139 -1.31 13.55 11.04
N PRO A 140 -2.57 13.61 10.57
CA PRO A 140 -2.86 13.94 9.18
C PRO A 140 -2.60 15.41 8.90
N VAL A 141 -1.79 15.69 7.87
CA VAL A 141 -1.40 17.06 7.48
C VAL A 141 -1.99 17.50 6.15
N GLY A 142 -2.50 16.58 5.35
CA GLY A 142 -3.13 16.91 4.07
C GLY A 142 -3.61 15.66 3.33
N ALA A 143 -4.48 15.85 2.34
CA ALA A 143 -4.99 14.78 1.52
C ALA A 143 -5.24 15.21 0.07
N ILE A 144 -5.08 14.26 -0.84
CA ILE A 144 -5.52 14.38 -2.24
C ILE A 144 -6.45 13.21 -2.56
N ASN A 145 -7.47 13.47 -3.38
CA ASN A 145 -8.29 12.42 -3.97
C ASN A 145 -7.76 12.11 -5.37
N ARG A 146 -7.43 10.85 -5.62
CA ARG A 146 -6.96 10.36 -6.91
C ARG A 146 -8.12 9.64 -7.59
N VAL A 147 -8.69 10.25 -8.61
CA VAL A 147 -9.81 9.67 -9.35
C VAL A 147 -9.27 8.87 -10.53
N PRO A 148 -9.63 7.58 -10.65
CA PRO A 148 -9.19 6.76 -11.77
C PRO A 148 -9.71 7.29 -13.11
N ALA A 149 -8.98 7.02 -14.19
CA ALA A 149 -9.48 7.25 -15.53
C ALA A 149 -10.75 6.42 -15.77
N LYS A 150 -11.57 6.84 -16.72
CA LYS A 150 -12.82 6.14 -17.06
C LYS A 150 -12.55 4.64 -17.32
N ASP A 151 -13.36 3.79 -16.73
CA ASP A 151 -13.29 2.32 -16.86
C ASP A 151 -12.01 1.68 -16.26
N GLN A 152 -11.24 2.41 -15.45
CA GLN A 152 -10.09 1.90 -14.71
C GLN A 152 -10.44 1.67 -13.23
N VAL A 153 -9.79 0.66 -12.63
CA VAL A 153 -9.86 0.42 -11.17
C VAL A 153 -8.63 0.96 -10.45
N ARG A 154 -7.60 1.39 -11.19
CA ARG A 154 -6.36 1.95 -10.67
C ARG A 154 -6.43 3.45 -10.71
N SER A 155 -6.30 4.08 -9.55
CA SER A 155 -6.38 5.53 -9.34
C SER A 155 -5.03 6.24 -9.37
N ASN A 156 -3.93 5.48 -9.44
CA ASN A 156 -2.58 6.03 -9.42
C ASN A 156 -2.34 7.01 -10.59
N LEU A 157 -1.69 8.12 -10.31
CA LEU A 157 -1.37 9.15 -11.31
C LEU A 157 -0.56 8.61 -12.50
N ARG A 158 0.30 7.62 -12.27
CA ARG A 158 1.11 6.97 -13.33
C ARG A 158 0.29 6.25 -14.39
N VAL A 159 -0.96 5.91 -14.10
CA VAL A 159 -1.88 5.21 -15.02
C VAL A 159 -3.01 6.12 -15.51
N GLY A 160 -2.83 7.44 -15.43
CA GLY A 160 -3.76 8.42 -15.99
C GLY A 160 -4.86 8.89 -15.05
N GLY A 161 -4.75 8.61 -13.75
CA GLY A 161 -5.63 9.19 -12.74
C GLY A 161 -5.42 10.71 -12.61
N THR A 162 -6.45 11.42 -12.16
CA THR A 162 -6.39 12.83 -11.79
C THR A 162 -6.34 12.98 -10.28
N ALA A 163 -5.69 14.04 -9.79
CA ALA A 163 -5.62 14.33 -8.35
C ALA A 163 -6.10 15.75 -8.07
N ALA A 164 -6.85 15.89 -6.97
CA ALA A 164 -7.28 17.18 -6.44
C ALA A 164 -7.20 17.18 -4.91
N PRO A 165 -6.90 18.30 -4.27
CA PRO A 165 -7.01 18.42 -2.82
C PRO A 165 -8.40 18.03 -2.33
N VAL A 166 -8.47 17.40 -1.16
CA VAL A 166 -9.75 16.99 -0.55
C VAL A 166 -9.69 17.15 0.96
N GLU A 167 -10.82 17.53 1.55
CA GLU A 167 -10.99 17.58 2.99
C GLU A 167 -11.16 16.17 3.58
N LEU A 168 -10.64 15.98 4.80
CA LEU A 168 -10.77 14.73 5.52
C LEU A 168 -12.20 14.60 6.08
N THR A 169 -12.81 13.45 5.83
CA THR A 169 -14.07 13.06 6.47
C THR A 169 -13.87 12.68 7.94
N ALA A 170 -14.95 12.51 8.68
CA ALA A 170 -14.89 11.98 10.06
C ALA A 170 -14.25 10.58 10.08
N ARG A 171 -14.58 9.73 9.11
CA ARG A 171 -14.00 8.37 9.00
C ARG A 171 -12.49 8.41 8.69
N ASP A 172 -12.04 9.30 7.83
CA ASP A 172 -10.61 9.48 7.56
C ASP A 172 -9.84 9.84 8.85
N ARG A 173 -10.39 10.76 9.65
CA ARG A 173 -9.80 11.16 10.92
C ARG A 173 -9.79 10.02 11.94
N GLU A 174 -10.84 9.22 12.00
CA GLU A 174 -10.92 8.02 12.84
C GLU A 174 -9.81 7.01 12.45
N ILE A 175 -9.64 6.75 11.14
CA ILE A 175 -8.58 5.87 10.63
C ILE A 175 -7.21 6.42 11.05
N CYS A 176 -6.93 7.71 10.81
CA CYS A 176 -5.66 8.34 11.17
C CYS A 176 -5.40 8.26 12.68
N ALA A 177 -6.39 8.55 13.51
CA ALA A 177 -6.27 8.48 14.97
C ALA A 177 -5.99 7.06 15.47
N ALA A 178 -6.57 6.05 14.82
CA ALA A 178 -6.37 4.65 15.21
C ALA A 178 -4.96 4.14 14.87
N ILE A 179 -4.37 4.56 13.74
CA ILE A 179 -3.04 4.09 13.32
C ILE A 179 -1.90 4.96 13.83
N GLY A 180 -2.13 6.24 14.07
CA GLY A 180 -1.12 7.25 14.43
C GLY A 180 -0.20 6.84 15.57
N PRO A 181 -0.71 6.34 16.72
CA PRO A 181 0.12 5.89 17.84
C PRO A 181 1.13 4.80 17.43
N THR A 182 0.69 3.80 16.66
CA THR A 182 1.55 2.72 16.18
C THR A 182 2.62 3.22 15.22
N LEU A 183 2.28 4.19 14.35
CA LEU A 183 3.26 4.79 13.44
C LEU A 183 4.36 5.52 14.20
N ARG A 184 3.99 6.33 15.22
CA ARG A 184 4.94 7.03 16.09
C ARG A 184 5.85 6.07 16.85
N GLU A 185 5.27 5.08 17.52
CA GLU A 185 6.01 4.08 18.28
C GLU A 185 7.06 3.36 17.42
N ARG A 186 6.74 3.14 16.14
CA ARG A 186 7.63 2.50 15.17
C ARG A 186 8.60 3.46 14.48
N GLY A 187 8.62 4.76 14.82
CA GLY A 187 9.46 5.74 14.13
C GLY A 187 9.13 5.92 12.64
N LEU A 188 7.89 5.62 12.26
CA LEU A 188 7.35 5.83 10.92
C LEU A 188 6.73 7.23 10.88
N LEU A 189 7.59 8.25 10.77
CA LEU A 189 7.23 9.65 10.95
C LEU A 189 6.59 10.28 9.72
N PHE A 190 6.93 9.81 8.51
CA PHE A 190 6.39 10.32 7.25
C PHE A 190 5.71 9.18 6.50
N VAL A 191 4.39 9.18 6.47
CA VAL A 191 3.57 8.07 5.98
C VAL A 191 2.46 8.58 5.08
N GLY A 192 2.25 7.91 3.95
CA GLY A 192 1.06 8.07 3.13
C GLY A 192 0.12 6.89 3.34
N ILE A 193 -1.16 7.15 3.56
CA ILE A 193 -2.16 6.09 3.60
C ILE A 193 -3.15 6.23 2.45
N ASP A 194 -3.64 5.10 1.96
CA ASP A 194 -4.65 5.05 0.92
C ASP A 194 -6.00 4.64 1.53
N VAL A 195 -7.02 5.46 1.26
CA VAL A 195 -8.38 5.25 1.78
C VAL A 195 -9.37 5.26 0.63
N ILE A 196 -10.11 4.16 0.47
CA ILE A 196 -11.20 4.02 -0.51
C ILE A 196 -12.53 3.86 0.23
N GLY A 197 -13.43 4.81 0.05
CA GLY A 197 -14.66 4.87 0.87
C GLY A 197 -14.30 4.97 2.34
N ASP A 198 -14.74 3.99 3.14
CA ASP A 198 -14.54 3.93 4.59
C ASP A 198 -13.35 3.03 5.00
N TYR A 199 -12.53 2.59 4.05
CA TYR A 199 -11.52 1.57 4.29
C TYR A 199 -10.09 2.03 4.00
N LEU A 200 -9.21 1.74 4.97
CA LEU A 200 -7.76 1.81 4.82
C LEU A 200 -7.29 0.64 3.92
N THR A 201 -6.66 0.94 2.79
CA THR A 201 -6.24 -0.07 1.82
C THR A 201 -4.74 -0.30 1.75
N GLU A 202 -3.93 0.73 2.05
CA GLU A 202 -2.47 0.66 2.06
C GLU A 202 -1.88 1.65 3.08
N ILE A 203 -0.71 1.30 3.65
CA ILE A 203 0.12 2.18 4.48
C ILE A 203 1.49 2.28 3.82
N ASN A 204 1.80 3.42 3.24
CA ASN A 204 2.98 3.66 2.43
C ASN A 204 4.05 4.38 3.25
N VAL A 205 5.15 3.70 3.55
CA VAL A 205 6.25 4.21 4.40
C VAL A 205 7.54 4.50 3.62
N THR A 206 7.58 4.10 2.34
CA THR A 206 8.72 4.32 1.44
C THR A 206 8.44 5.44 0.44
N SER A 207 7.20 5.52 -0.06
CA SER A 207 6.72 6.53 -1.03
C SER A 207 5.36 7.07 -0.56
N PRO A 208 5.36 7.87 0.49
CA PRO A 208 4.15 8.44 1.10
C PRO A 208 3.32 9.31 0.16
#